data_d14e9366fc5cf071296ff4335e8f3d91
#
_entry.id   d14e9366fc5cf071296ff4335e8f3d91
#
_cell.length_a   1.000
_cell.length_b   1.000
_cell.length_c   1.000
_cell.angle_alpha   90.00
_cell.angle_beta   90.00
_cell.angle_gamma   90.00
#
_symmetry.space_group_name_H-M   'P 1'
#
loop_
_entity.id
_entity.type
_entity.pdbx_description
1 polymer ?
#
loop_
_entity_poly.entity_id
_entity_poly.type
_entity_poly.pdbx_seq_one_letter_code
_entity_poly.pdbx_strand_id
1 'polypeptide(L)'
;MIITSAFSEVDIPDVTLPEFVLAGVSDRGAKPAIVDGASGRVLTYAELALGIRRCAAGLAARGLRPGEVFAIMMPNLPEFAIAYHGALTAGGVVTTLSPLATVDEAAFQLADTSARFLLTIPPFLETALAAADKAGVEQVFVLGAAASGASAFSELLGHGDTPPAVRIDPSRDLAALLCSSGTTGWPKGVMLTHRALVAALVELDRLAPFGERERPICPIPFFHMAGQAVGMNKVLRAGATVVTMPRFDVEEFLALIQRFRATAVLGAPPIVLALAKHPLVDRYDLSSLEKVVSGSAPLSAQLQTACSERLGRFVGQAYGLTETGLIISASPHDGRPARPGSAGMLVPNTEARVVEPTTGADVPAGEVGELWVRGPQLMTGYLGNPEATAEVLDAEGWLHTGDLVRIDADGWLFVVDRLKELIKYKGHQVAPAQLEALLGAHPAVADCAVVGRPDEAAGEIPVAYVVRRRDVAGDELISYVAERVSPPRRVRAVVFVDEIPRSPAGKILRRILADRERGAVRLNS
;
A
#
# COMPACT_ATOMS: atom_id res chain seq x y z
N MET A 1 -4.68 5.59 27.92
CA MET A 1 -5.55 6.75 27.58
C MET A 1 -6.03 6.58 26.14
N ILE A 2 -7.35 6.62 25.90
CA ILE A 2 -7.88 6.58 24.53
C ILE A 2 -7.72 7.93 23.88
N ILE A 3 -7.16 7.95 22.68
CA ILE A 3 -6.97 9.13 21.83
C ILE A 3 -7.98 8.98 20.69
N THR A 4 -8.84 9.97 20.49
CA THR A 4 -9.81 10.01 19.39
C THR A 4 -9.36 10.95 18.29
N SER A 5 -9.93 10.79 17.11
CA SER A 5 -9.69 11.74 16.01
C SER A 5 -10.07 13.17 16.40
N ALA A 6 -9.28 14.14 15.94
CA ALA A 6 -9.61 15.57 16.06
C ALA A 6 -10.72 16.01 15.07
N PHE A 7 -11.10 15.16 14.14
CA PHE A 7 -12.17 15.40 13.17
C PHE A 7 -13.48 14.78 13.65
N SER A 8 -14.59 15.45 13.35
CA SER A 8 -15.91 14.93 13.68
C SER A 8 -16.14 13.56 13.07
N GLU A 9 -16.86 12.71 13.75
CA GLU A 9 -17.33 11.44 13.23
C GLU A 9 -18.06 11.63 11.89
N VAL A 10 -17.98 10.60 11.06
CA VAL A 10 -18.63 10.54 9.74
C VAL A 10 -19.56 9.34 9.67
N ASP A 11 -20.69 9.51 9.02
CA ASP A 11 -21.63 8.43 8.77
C ASP A 11 -21.05 7.48 7.69
N ILE A 12 -21.04 6.20 8.00
CA ILE A 12 -20.62 5.16 7.07
C ILE A 12 -21.87 4.54 6.46
N PRO A 13 -22.10 4.72 5.16
CA PRO A 13 -23.29 4.17 4.51
C PRO A 13 -23.26 2.64 4.48
N ASP A 14 -24.42 2.03 4.69
CA ASP A 14 -24.58 0.57 4.66
C ASP A 14 -24.87 0.10 3.24
N VAL A 15 -23.83 0.14 2.41
CA VAL A 15 -23.85 -0.23 0.99
C VAL A 15 -22.62 -1.04 0.63
N THR A 16 -22.68 -1.79 -0.47
CA THR A 16 -21.52 -2.52 -0.98
C THR A 16 -20.45 -1.56 -1.52
N LEU A 17 -19.21 -2.00 -1.59
CA LEU A 17 -18.11 -1.20 -2.14
C LEU A 17 -18.37 -0.75 -3.60
N PRO A 18 -18.87 -1.61 -4.54
CA PRO A 18 -19.24 -1.16 -5.86
C PRO A 18 -20.33 -0.08 -5.87
N GLU A 19 -21.40 -0.25 -5.08
CA GLU A 19 -22.47 0.75 -4.97
C GLU A 19 -21.93 2.09 -4.46
N PHE A 20 -21.06 2.07 -3.46
CA PHE A 20 -20.42 3.27 -2.93
C PHE A 20 -19.53 3.95 -3.97
N VAL A 21 -18.61 3.22 -4.59
CA VAL A 21 -17.61 3.77 -5.51
C VAL A 21 -18.24 4.28 -6.80
N LEU A 22 -19.26 3.58 -7.32
CA LEU A 22 -19.90 3.91 -8.57
C LEU A 22 -21.14 4.80 -8.44
N ALA A 23 -21.44 5.28 -7.23
CA ALA A 23 -22.55 6.22 -7.05
C ALA A 23 -22.35 7.47 -7.90
N GLY A 24 -23.38 7.85 -8.67
CA GLY A 24 -23.35 8.99 -9.62
C GLY A 24 -22.58 8.71 -10.92
N VAL A 25 -22.20 7.46 -11.20
CA VAL A 25 -21.48 7.11 -12.45
C VAL A 25 -22.30 7.42 -13.70
N SER A 26 -23.64 7.33 -13.64
CA SER A 26 -24.55 7.67 -14.74
C SER A 26 -24.44 9.13 -15.18
N ASP A 27 -24.20 10.03 -14.23
CA ASP A 27 -24.15 11.47 -14.49
C ASP A 27 -22.81 11.91 -15.11
N ARG A 28 -21.80 11.05 -14.99
CA ARG A 28 -20.43 11.28 -15.48
C ARG A 28 -20.21 10.82 -16.92
N GLY A 29 -21.02 9.91 -17.43
CA GLY A 29 -21.09 9.48 -18.83
C GLY A 29 -19.76 9.37 -19.55
N ALA A 30 -19.54 10.27 -20.52
CA ALA A 30 -18.35 10.29 -21.37
C ALA A 30 -17.07 10.82 -20.69
N LYS A 31 -17.12 11.22 -19.41
CA LYS A 31 -15.94 11.67 -18.68
C LYS A 31 -14.92 10.55 -18.56
N PRO A 32 -13.62 10.80 -18.77
CA PRO A 32 -12.56 9.84 -18.49
C PRO A 32 -12.58 9.40 -17.01
N ALA A 33 -12.62 8.10 -16.78
CA ALA A 33 -12.48 7.49 -15.45
C ALA A 33 -11.03 7.03 -15.23
N ILE A 34 -10.49 6.29 -16.20
CA ILE A 34 -9.13 5.74 -16.14
C ILE A 34 -8.44 6.01 -17.48
N VAL A 35 -7.23 6.54 -17.40
CA VAL A 35 -6.34 6.69 -18.55
C VAL A 35 -5.17 5.73 -18.39
N ASP A 36 -4.99 4.84 -19.33
CA ASP A 36 -3.76 4.05 -19.42
C ASP A 36 -2.62 4.95 -19.89
N GLY A 37 -1.70 5.26 -19.00
CA GLY A 37 -0.60 6.18 -19.26
C GLY A 37 0.28 5.70 -20.42
N ALA A 38 0.57 4.41 -20.49
CA ALA A 38 1.45 3.83 -21.50
C ALA A 38 0.86 3.92 -22.92
N SER A 39 -0.39 3.48 -23.12
CA SER A 39 -1.04 3.48 -24.43
C SER A 39 -1.78 4.79 -24.74
N GLY A 40 -2.15 5.56 -23.74
CA GLY A 40 -3.03 6.71 -23.84
C GLY A 40 -4.51 6.33 -24.00
N ARG A 41 -4.87 5.04 -23.90
CA ARG A 41 -6.26 4.59 -23.99
C ARG A 41 -7.07 5.14 -22.80
N VAL A 42 -8.26 5.62 -23.10
CA VAL A 42 -9.19 6.17 -22.11
C VAL A 42 -10.33 5.19 -21.91
N LEU A 43 -10.64 4.90 -20.65
CA LEU A 43 -11.88 4.25 -20.23
C LEU A 43 -12.76 5.31 -19.59
N THR A 44 -13.92 5.59 -20.19
CA THR A 44 -14.91 6.53 -19.66
C THR A 44 -15.70 5.92 -18.50
N TYR A 45 -16.39 6.76 -17.72
CA TYR A 45 -17.28 6.27 -16.64
C TYR A 45 -18.42 5.41 -17.18
N ALA A 46 -18.98 5.73 -18.36
CA ALA A 46 -20.02 4.90 -19.00
C ALA A 46 -19.48 3.53 -19.41
N GLU A 47 -18.30 3.48 -20.02
CA GLU A 47 -17.65 2.23 -20.44
C GLU A 47 -17.24 1.40 -19.21
N LEU A 48 -16.73 2.03 -18.16
CA LEU A 48 -16.40 1.37 -16.89
C LEU A 48 -17.65 0.71 -16.28
N ALA A 49 -18.75 1.46 -16.15
CA ALA A 49 -19.99 0.94 -15.59
C ALA A 49 -20.58 -0.20 -16.42
N LEU A 50 -20.55 -0.07 -17.75
CA LEU A 50 -21.00 -1.13 -18.65
C LEU A 50 -20.10 -2.37 -18.54
N GLY A 51 -18.80 -2.18 -18.54
CA GLY A 51 -17.82 -3.26 -18.39
C GLY A 51 -17.99 -4.03 -17.08
N ILE A 52 -18.22 -3.32 -15.97
CA ILE A 52 -18.48 -3.92 -14.65
C ILE A 52 -19.74 -4.78 -14.68
N ARG A 53 -20.86 -4.27 -15.20
CA ARG A 53 -22.11 -5.04 -15.30
C ARG A 53 -21.92 -6.29 -16.16
N ARG A 54 -21.28 -6.17 -17.31
CA ARG A 54 -21.01 -7.29 -18.21
C ARG A 54 -20.07 -8.32 -17.57
N CYS A 55 -19.02 -7.87 -16.90
CA CYS A 55 -18.12 -8.76 -16.17
C CYS A 55 -18.85 -9.53 -15.07
N ALA A 56 -19.71 -8.88 -14.29
CA ALA A 56 -20.54 -9.53 -13.28
C ALA A 56 -21.49 -10.56 -13.88
N ALA A 57 -22.19 -10.23 -14.97
CA ALA A 57 -23.06 -11.16 -15.69
C ALA A 57 -22.27 -12.36 -16.23
N GLY A 58 -21.10 -12.13 -16.83
CA GLY A 58 -20.24 -13.19 -17.35
C GLY A 58 -19.69 -14.10 -16.27
N LEU A 59 -19.22 -13.57 -15.14
CA LEU A 59 -18.73 -14.36 -14.01
C LEU A 59 -19.85 -15.25 -13.44
N ALA A 60 -21.05 -14.69 -13.27
CA ALA A 60 -22.22 -15.47 -12.84
C ALA A 60 -22.59 -16.57 -13.85
N ALA A 61 -22.58 -16.28 -15.16
CA ALA A 61 -22.83 -17.26 -16.21
C ALA A 61 -21.78 -18.39 -16.24
N ARG A 62 -20.52 -18.08 -15.85
CA ARG A 62 -19.45 -19.09 -15.65
C ARG A 62 -19.56 -19.80 -14.30
N GLY A 63 -20.56 -19.48 -13.48
CA GLY A 63 -20.89 -20.16 -12.24
C GLY A 63 -20.20 -19.60 -11.00
N LEU A 64 -19.63 -18.39 -11.01
CA LEU A 64 -19.16 -17.72 -9.79
C LEU A 64 -20.35 -17.51 -8.86
N ARG A 65 -20.23 -17.99 -7.63
CA ARG A 65 -21.27 -17.88 -6.59
C ARG A 65 -20.89 -16.81 -5.57
N PRO A 66 -21.86 -16.25 -4.85
CA PRO A 66 -21.57 -15.34 -3.74
C PRO A 66 -20.59 -15.96 -2.73
N GLY A 67 -19.59 -15.18 -2.33
CA GLY A 67 -18.53 -15.59 -1.41
C GLY A 67 -17.37 -16.35 -2.07
N GLU A 68 -17.47 -16.79 -3.33
CA GLU A 68 -16.35 -17.41 -4.04
C GLU A 68 -15.32 -16.38 -4.50
N VAL A 69 -14.05 -16.80 -4.59
CA VAL A 69 -12.92 -15.90 -4.81
C VAL A 69 -12.55 -15.80 -6.28
N PHE A 70 -12.47 -14.57 -6.76
CA PHE A 70 -11.91 -14.18 -8.04
C PHE A 70 -10.54 -13.54 -7.84
N ALA A 71 -9.50 -14.14 -8.42
CA ALA A 71 -8.13 -13.66 -8.32
C ALA A 71 -7.75 -12.76 -9.51
N ILE A 72 -6.99 -11.70 -9.24
CA ILE A 72 -6.47 -10.78 -10.26
C ILE A 72 -4.95 -10.68 -10.13
N MET A 73 -4.21 -11.06 -11.19
CA MET A 73 -2.76 -11.03 -11.28
C MET A 73 -2.32 -10.18 -12.48
N MET A 74 -2.37 -8.86 -12.34
CA MET A 74 -1.99 -7.93 -13.41
C MET A 74 -1.51 -6.57 -12.85
N PRO A 75 -0.78 -5.76 -13.66
CA PRO A 75 -0.41 -4.39 -13.30
C PRO A 75 -1.62 -3.43 -13.39
N ASN A 76 -1.35 -2.13 -13.17
CA ASN A 76 -2.35 -1.08 -13.23
C ASN A 76 -2.85 -0.86 -14.67
N LEU A 77 -3.91 -1.54 -15.04
CA LEU A 77 -4.60 -1.40 -16.31
C LEU A 77 -6.08 -1.03 -16.08
N PRO A 78 -6.75 -0.37 -17.02
CA PRO A 78 -8.17 -0.03 -16.88
C PRO A 78 -9.08 -1.22 -16.60
N GLU A 79 -8.78 -2.40 -17.17
CA GLU A 79 -9.53 -3.63 -16.96
C GLU A 79 -9.45 -4.15 -15.53
N PHE A 80 -8.45 -3.73 -14.75
CA PHE A 80 -8.38 -4.08 -13.33
C PHE A 80 -9.63 -3.62 -12.58
N ALA A 81 -10.08 -2.37 -12.81
CA ALA A 81 -11.28 -1.83 -12.17
C ALA A 81 -12.56 -2.55 -12.64
N ILE A 82 -12.64 -2.92 -13.91
CA ILE A 82 -13.77 -3.69 -14.47
C ILE A 82 -13.85 -5.06 -13.79
N ALA A 83 -12.73 -5.78 -13.71
CA ALA A 83 -12.66 -7.11 -13.12
C ALA A 83 -12.93 -7.08 -11.61
N TYR A 84 -12.30 -6.14 -10.90
CA TYR A 84 -12.45 -5.96 -9.46
C TYR A 84 -13.89 -5.70 -9.06
N HIS A 85 -14.49 -4.63 -9.61
CA HIS A 85 -15.88 -4.29 -9.28
C HIS A 85 -16.89 -5.25 -9.90
N GLY A 86 -16.57 -5.87 -11.05
CA GLY A 86 -17.41 -6.90 -11.68
C GLY A 86 -17.55 -8.14 -10.79
N ALA A 87 -16.46 -8.62 -10.22
CA ALA A 87 -16.49 -9.76 -9.29
C ALA A 87 -17.29 -9.43 -8.01
N LEU A 88 -17.06 -8.24 -7.43
CA LEU A 88 -17.83 -7.79 -6.25
C LEU A 88 -19.33 -7.61 -6.54
N THR A 89 -19.67 -7.09 -7.73
CA THR A 89 -21.08 -6.93 -8.17
C THR A 89 -21.77 -8.28 -8.37
N ALA A 90 -21.00 -9.33 -8.72
CA ALA A 90 -21.51 -10.70 -8.79
C ALA A 90 -21.63 -11.39 -7.42
N GLY A 91 -21.27 -10.69 -6.33
CA GLY A 91 -21.23 -11.24 -4.97
C GLY A 91 -19.96 -12.02 -4.64
N GLY A 92 -18.97 -12.02 -5.53
CA GLY A 92 -17.67 -12.67 -5.29
C GLY A 92 -16.78 -11.86 -4.36
N VAL A 93 -15.70 -12.48 -3.89
CA VAL A 93 -14.61 -11.87 -3.13
C VAL A 93 -13.40 -11.71 -4.02
N VAL A 94 -12.68 -10.61 -3.93
CA VAL A 94 -11.49 -10.40 -4.76
C VAL A 94 -10.21 -10.65 -3.96
N THR A 95 -9.30 -11.47 -4.51
CA THR A 95 -7.90 -11.50 -4.09
C THR A 95 -7.00 -10.97 -5.21
N THR A 96 -5.93 -10.28 -4.83
CA THR A 96 -5.03 -9.68 -5.83
C THR A 96 -3.59 -10.10 -5.59
N LEU A 97 -2.93 -10.52 -6.67
CA LEU A 97 -1.57 -11.03 -6.64
C LEU A 97 -0.61 -10.08 -7.36
N SER A 98 0.62 -10.05 -6.86
CA SER A 98 1.70 -9.39 -7.59
C SER A 98 1.92 -10.12 -8.93
N PRO A 99 1.95 -9.41 -10.08
CA PRO A 99 2.29 -10.03 -11.36
C PRO A 99 3.75 -10.50 -11.41
N LEU A 100 4.59 -10.07 -10.47
CA LEU A 100 5.98 -10.48 -10.33
C LEU A 100 6.17 -11.65 -9.33
N ALA A 101 5.08 -12.21 -8.80
CA ALA A 101 5.14 -13.37 -7.91
C ALA A 101 5.71 -14.59 -8.66
N THR A 102 6.49 -15.39 -7.95
CA THR A 102 6.90 -16.71 -8.46
C THR A 102 5.71 -17.64 -8.55
N VAL A 103 5.85 -18.75 -9.29
CA VAL A 103 4.80 -19.78 -9.39
C VAL A 103 4.38 -20.27 -8.00
N ASP A 104 5.35 -20.51 -7.11
CA ASP A 104 5.07 -21.04 -5.77
C ASP A 104 4.37 -20.02 -4.87
N GLU A 105 4.78 -18.75 -4.92
CA GLU A 105 4.11 -17.66 -4.20
C GLU A 105 2.67 -17.46 -4.67
N ALA A 106 2.47 -17.44 -5.99
CA ALA A 106 1.14 -17.30 -6.59
C ALA A 106 0.26 -18.52 -6.27
N ALA A 107 0.78 -19.74 -6.40
CA ALA A 107 0.06 -20.97 -6.07
C ALA A 107 -0.35 -21.03 -4.60
N PHE A 108 0.56 -20.62 -3.69
CA PHE A 108 0.24 -20.55 -2.28
C PHE A 108 -0.94 -19.61 -2.03
N GLN A 109 -0.89 -18.37 -2.55
CA GLN A 109 -1.96 -17.39 -2.33
C GLN A 109 -3.29 -17.83 -2.94
N LEU A 110 -3.27 -18.41 -4.15
CA LEU A 110 -4.47 -18.94 -4.82
C LEU A 110 -5.10 -20.09 -4.02
N ALA A 111 -4.28 -20.99 -3.49
CA ALA A 111 -4.76 -22.10 -2.67
C ALA A 111 -5.27 -21.64 -1.31
N ASP A 112 -4.54 -20.77 -0.61
CA ASP A 112 -4.92 -20.20 0.70
C ASP A 112 -6.27 -19.49 0.63
N THR A 113 -6.49 -18.71 -0.44
CA THR A 113 -7.77 -18.01 -0.66
C THR A 113 -8.83 -18.85 -1.34
N SER A 114 -8.55 -20.09 -1.69
CA SER A 114 -9.46 -20.96 -2.48
C SER A 114 -9.96 -20.26 -3.73
N ALA A 115 -9.07 -19.57 -4.46
CA ALA A 115 -9.42 -18.82 -5.65
C ALA A 115 -10.01 -19.75 -6.71
N ARG A 116 -11.23 -19.49 -7.14
CA ARG A 116 -11.92 -20.29 -8.15
C ARG A 116 -11.52 -19.91 -9.55
N PHE A 117 -11.40 -18.61 -9.82
CA PHE A 117 -11.03 -18.05 -11.11
C PHE A 117 -9.83 -17.11 -10.98
N LEU A 118 -9.03 -17.01 -12.04
CA LEU A 118 -7.87 -16.13 -12.11
C LEU A 118 -7.87 -15.32 -13.40
N LEU A 119 -7.66 -14.01 -13.29
CA LEU A 119 -7.43 -13.12 -14.43
C LEU A 119 -5.98 -12.66 -14.46
N THR A 120 -5.36 -12.73 -15.65
CA THR A 120 -4.01 -12.25 -15.90
C THR A 120 -3.86 -11.56 -17.27
N ILE A 121 -2.62 -11.23 -17.65
CA ILE A 121 -2.26 -10.67 -18.95
C ILE A 121 -1.21 -11.54 -19.64
N PRO A 122 -1.04 -11.47 -20.97
CA PRO A 122 -0.15 -12.36 -21.73
C PRO A 122 1.28 -12.48 -21.17
N PRO A 123 1.96 -11.39 -20.72
CA PRO A 123 3.32 -11.52 -20.19
C PRO A 123 3.46 -12.39 -18.94
N PHE A 124 2.39 -12.59 -18.17
CA PHE A 124 2.40 -13.38 -16.92
C PHE A 124 1.60 -14.67 -17.03
N LEU A 125 1.11 -15.01 -18.24
CA LEU A 125 0.21 -16.14 -18.45
C LEU A 125 0.85 -17.48 -18.07
N GLU A 126 2.09 -17.72 -18.42
CA GLU A 126 2.81 -18.96 -18.11
C GLU A 126 2.88 -19.18 -16.59
N THR A 127 3.30 -18.17 -15.84
CA THR A 127 3.33 -18.21 -14.37
C THR A 127 1.94 -18.41 -13.78
N ALA A 128 0.93 -17.71 -14.31
CA ALA A 128 -0.44 -17.79 -13.85
C ALA A 128 -1.05 -19.19 -14.08
N LEU A 129 -0.84 -19.80 -15.24
CA LEU A 129 -1.31 -21.16 -15.54
C LEU A 129 -0.64 -22.22 -14.64
N ALA A 130 0.69 -22.14 -14.48
CA ALA A 130 1.41 -23.06 -13.61
C ALA A 130 0.99 -22.95 -12.14
N ALA A 131 0.72 -21.73 -11.67
CA ALA A 131 0.22 -21.49 -10.31
C ALA A 131 -1.23 -21.96 -10.14
N ALA A 132 -2.09 -21.71 -11.15
CA ALA A 132 -3.48 -22.13 -11.18
C ALA A 132 -3.64 -23.65 -11.13
N ASP A 133 -2.83 -24.38 -11.91
CA ASP A 133 -2.78 -25.84 -11.91
C ASP A 133 -2.43 -26.40 -10.54
N LYS A 134 -1.36 -25.86 -9.90
CA LYS A 134 -0.95 -26.26 -8.55
C LYS A 134 -2.01 -25.97 -7.48
N ALA A 135 -2.75 -24.87 -7.62
CA ALA A 135 -3.75 -24.42 -6.65
C ALA A 135 -5.15 -24.98 -6.89
N GLY A 136 -5.40 -25.66 -8.01
CA GLY A 136 -6.71 -26.17 -8.39
C GLY A 136 -7.70 -25.09 -8.82
N VAL A 137 -7.24 -23.98 -9.41
CA VAL A 137 -8.08 -22.93 -10.00
C VAL A 137 -8.85 -23.48 -11.19
N GLU A 138 -10.18 -23.34 -11.21
CA GLU A 138 -11.03 -23.95 -12.24
C GLU A 138 -10.86 -23.32 -13.62
N GLN A 139 -10.67 -21.98 -13.68
CA GLN A 139 -10.54 -21.28 -14.95
C GLN A 139 -9.62 -20.07 -14.86
N VAL A 140 -8.77 -19.94 -15.87
CA VAL A 140 -7.90 -18.77 -16.08
C VAL A 140 -8.45 -17.93 -17.23
N PHE A 141 -8.51 -16.62 -17.02
CA PHE A 141 -8.82 -15.61 -18.04
C PHE A 141 -7.58 -14.80 -18.37
N VAL A 142 -7.46 -14.38 -19.62
CA VAL A 142 -6.36 -13.54 -20.10
C VAL A 142 -6.89 -12.33 -20.86
N LEU A 143 -6.30 -11.15 -20.63
CA LEU A 143 -6.57 -9.98 -21.47
C LEU A 143 -6.05 -10.19 -22.88
N GLY A 144 -6.84 -9.83 -23.88
CA GLY A 144 -6.53 -10.05 -25.29
C GLY A 144 -7.14 -11.34 -25.82
N ALA A 145 -6.45 -12.01 -26.76
CA ALA A 145 -6.93 -13.24 -27.36
C ALA A 145 -6.84 -14.43 -26.39
N ALA A 146 -7.76 -15.37 -26.50
CA ALA A 146 -7.68 -16.65 -25.79
C ALA A 146 -6.38 -17.38 -26.12
N ALA A 147 -5.85 -18.13 -25.14
CA ALA A 147 -4.64 -18.92 -25.27
C ALA A 147 -4.88 -20.34 -24.75
N SER A 148 -3.96 -21.25 -25.00
CA SER A 148 -4.04 -22.61 -24.45
C SER A 148 -4.11 -22.54 -22.92
N GLY A 149 -5.16 -23.11 -22.33
CA GLY A 149 -5.42 -23.10 -20.89
C GLY A 149 -6.06 -21.83 -20.34
N ALA A 150 -6.33 -20.80 -21.18
CA ALA A 150 -6.96 -19.56 -20.74
C ALA A 150 -7.99 -19.03 -21.75
N SER A 151 -9.17 -18.66 -21.24
CA SER A 151 -10.22 -17.98 -22.02
C SER A 151 -9.93 -16.48 -22.14
N ALA A 152 -10.39 -15.86 -23.23
CA ALA A 152 -10.30 -14.41 -23.35
C ALA A 152 -11.18 -13.70 -22.32
N PHE A 153 -10.66 -12.67 -21.62
CA PHE A 153 -11.45 -11.88 -20.69
C PHE A 153 -12.69 -11.24 -21.37
N SER A 154 -12.57 -10.90 -22.65
CA SER A 154 -13.69 -10.38 -23.45
C SER A 154 -14.89 -11.32 -23.55
N GLU A 155 -14.70 -12.62 -23.36
CA GLU A 155 -15.80 -13.57 -23.32
C GLU A 155 -16.72 -13.33 -22.12
N LEU A 156 -16.17 -12.93 -20.96
CA LEU A 156 -16.99 -12.52 -19.81
C LEU A 156 -17.86 -11.30 -20.14
N LEU A 157 -17.35 -10.39 -20.95
CA LEU A 157 -18.07 -9.17 -21.34
C LEU A 157 -19.15 -9.38 -22.40
N GLY A 158 -19.25 -10.61 -22.94
CA GLY A 158 -20.22 -11.01 -23.97
C GLY A 158 -21.57 -11.54 -23.44
N HIS A 159 -21.73 -11.74 -22.13
CA HIS A 159 -22.91 -12.38 -21.52
C HIS A 159 -24.10 -11.45 -21.23
N GLY A 160 -24.14 -10.25 -21.81
CA GLY A 160 -25.14 -9.23 -21.53
C GLY A 160 -24.69 -8.25 -20.45
N ASP A 161 -25.56 -7.33 -20.05
CA ASP A 161 -25.23 -6.22 -19.13
C ASP A 161 -26.12 -6.18 -17.88
N THR A 162 -26.86 -7.26 -17.61
CA THR A 162 -27.68 -7.40 -16.42
C THR A 162 -26.94 -8.25 -15.39
N PRO A 163 -26.41 -7.64 -14.31
CA PRO A 163 -25.76 -8.39 -13.24
C PRO A 163 -26.73 -9.34 -12.55
N PRO A 164 -26.23 -10.41 -11.90
CA PRO A 164 -27.07 -11.29 -11.11
C PRO A 164 -27.69 -10.52 -9.92
N ALA A 165 -28.92 -10.87 -9.58
CA ALA A 165 -29.57 -10.36 -8.38
C ALA A 165 -29.02 -11.12 -7.17
N VAL A 166 -27.99 -10.59 -6.53
CA VAL A 166 -27.37 -11.16 -5.32
C VAL A 166 -27.67 -10.28 -4.11
N ARG A 167 -27.90 -10.92 -2.96
CA ARG A 167 -28.00 -10.21 -1.68
C ARG A 167 -26.64 -10.24 -1.00
N ILE A 168 -26.10 -9.08 -0.70
CA ILE A 168 -24.83 -8.90 -0.01
C ILE A 168 -25.12 -8.14 1.28
N ASP A 169 -24.60 -8.63 2.40
CA ASP A 169 -24.59 -7.92 3.69
C ASP A 169 -23.25 -7.19 3.82
N PRO A 170 -23.21 -5.86 3.67
CA PRO A 170 -21.94 -5.12 3.66
C PRO A 170 -21.11 -5.28 4.94
N SER A 171 -21.75 -5.58 6.05
CA SER A 171 -21.10 -5.71 7.36
C SER A 171 -20.48 -7.09 7.60
N ARG A 172 -20.87 -8.10 6.84
CA ARG A 172 -20.46 -9.49 7.02
C ARG A 172 -19.74 -10.07 5.82
N ASP A 173 -20.25 -9.79 4.62
CA ASP A 173 -19.70 -10.37 3.41
C ASP A 173 -18.37 -9.71 3.04
N LEU A 174 -17.39 -10.56 2.73
CA LEU A 174 -16.06 -10.11 2.34
C LEU A 174 -16.09 -9.48 0.95
N ALA A 175 -15.41 -8.36 0.82
CA ALA A 175 -15.11 -7.77 -0.47
C ALA A 175 -13.69 -8.15 -0.94
N ALA A 176 -12.74 -8.22 -0.02
CA ALA A 176 -11.35 -8.50 -0.39
C ALA A 176 -10.66 -9.46 0.59
N LEU A 177 -9.81 -10.30 0.02
CA LEU A 177 -8.83 -11.14 0.70
C LEU A 177 -7.45 -10.72 0.22
N LEU A 178 -6.79 -9.83 0.94
CA LEU A 178 -5.50 -9.29 0.56
C LEU A 178 -4.39 -9.88 1.40
N CYS A 179 -3.32 -10.33 0.75
CA CYS A 179 -2.20 -10.87 1.47
C CYS A 179 -1.33 -9.77 2.07
N SER A 180 -1.21 -9.75 3.40
CA SER A 180 -0.21 -8.94 4.07
C SER A 180 1.16 -9.59 3.95
N SER A 181 2.19 -8.80 3.61
CA SER A 181 3.57 -9.25 3.62
C SER A 181 4.07 -9.41 5.06
N GLY A 182 3.60 -10.46 5.75
CA GLY A 182 4.00 -10.75 7.11
C GLY A 182 5.53 -10.80 7.26
N THR A 183 6.04 -10.32 8.39
CA THR A 183 7.49 -10.32 8.68
C THR A 183 8.02 -11.72 9.05
N THR A 184 7.16 -12.71 9.23
CA THR A 184 7.49 -13.99 9.88
C THR A 184 7.20 -15.25 9.07
N GLY A 185 6.85 -15.16 7.76
CA GLY A 185 6.52 -16.37 7.00
C GLY A 185 5.79 -16.11 5.70
N TRP A 186 4.94 -17.05 5.29
CA TRP A 186 4.04 -16.89 4.15
C TRP A 186 3.03 -15.76 4.41
N PRO A 187 2.63 -15.03 3.36
CA PRO A 187 1.62 -13.98 3.49
C PRO A 187 0.31 -14.51 4.09
N LYS A 188 -0.34 -13.71 4.92
CA LYS A 188 -1.63 -14.05 5.54
C LYS A 188 -2.75 -13.34 4.79
N GLY A 189 -3.84 -14.05 4.50
CA GLY A 189 -5.04 -13.49 3.87
C GLY A 189 -5.82 -12.61 4.85
N VAL A 190 -5.78 -11.30 4.66
CA VAL A 190 -6.52 -10.32 5.47
C VAL A 190 -7.96 -10.23 4.97
N MET A 191 -8.92 -10.50 5.84
CA MET A 191 -10.35 -10.51 5.53
C MET A 191 -10.97 -9.12 5.70
N LEU A 192 -11.39 -8.50 4.60
CA LEU A 192 -11.98 -7.14 4.59
C LEU A 192 -13.42 -7.20 4.06
N THR A 193 -14.37 -6.73 4.86
CA THR A 193 -15.78 -6.62 4.47
C THR A 193 -15.99 -5.41 3.55
N HIS A 194 -17.13 -5.38 2.84
CA HIS A 194 -17.54 -4.21 2.08
C HIS A 194 -17.61 -2.96 2.95
N ARG A 195 -18.22 -3.08 4.15
CA ARG A 195 -18.35 -1.98 5.09
C ARG A 195 -17.00 -1.44 5.57
N ALA A 196 -16.03 -2.31 5.86
CA ALA A 196 -14.69 -1.89 6.28
C ALA A 196 -13.98 -1.06 5.20
N LEU A 197 -14.08 -1.47 3.94
CA LEU A 197 -13.50 -0.72 2.82
C LEU A 197 -14.23 0.59 2.53
N VAL A 198 -15.55 0.62 2.67
CA VAL A 198 -16.35 1.85 2.56
C VAL A 198 -15.98 2.82 3.68
N ALA A 199 -15.85 2.33 4.92
CA ALA A 199 -15.43 3.12 6.07
C ALA A 199 -14.08 3.81 5.82
N ALA A 200 -13.07 3.05 5.41
CA ALA A 200 -11.74 3.58 5.11
C ALA A 200 -11.77 4.70 4.05
N LEU A 201 -12.62 4.56 3.02
CA LEU A 201 -12.75 5.59 1.98
C LEU A 201 -13.45 6.86 2.49
N VAL A 202 -14.53 6.73 3.27
CA VAL A 202 -15.27 7.86 3.84
C VAL A 202 -14.40 8.62 4.84
N GLU A 203 -13.72 7.92 5.71
CA GLU A 203 -12.82 8.47 6.72
C GLU A 203 -11.65 9.23 6.09
N LEU A 204 -11.00 8.63 5.09
CA LEU A 204 -9.91 9.28 4.37
C LEU A 204 -10.39 10.51 3.58
N ASP A 205 -11.60 10.45 3.03
CA ASP A 205 -12.14 11.57 2.25
C ASP A 205 -12.37 12.82 3.11
N ARG A 206 -12.66 12.66 4.40
CA ARG A 206 -12.79 13.75 5.36
C ARG A 206 -11.50 14.56 5.54
N LEU A 207 -10.32 13.91 5.49
CA LEU A 207 -9.03 14.57 5.67
C LEU A 207 -8.41 15.04 4.36
N ALA A 208 -8.57 14.25 3.31
CA ALA A 208 -7.88 14.45 2.04
C ALA A 208 -8.84 14.28 0.85
N PRO A 209 -9.87 15.14 0.72
CA PRO A 209 -10.87 14.99 -0.33
C PRO A 209 -10.27 15.07 -1.73
N PHE A 210 -10.89 14.34 -2.68
CA PHE A 210 -10.71 14.53 -4.10
C PHE A 210 -11.96 15.16 -4.71
N GLY A 211 -11.72 16.07 -5.65
CA GLY A 211 -12.77 16.64 -6.48
C GLY A 211 -12.81 16.02 -7.88
N GLU A 212 -13.91 16.20 -8.58
CA GLU A 212 -14.10 15.67 -9.93
C GLU A 212 -13.09 16.18 -10.98
N ARG A 213 -12.46 17.32 -10.74
CA ARG A 213 -11.46 17.90 -11.66
C ARG A 213 -10.06 17.30 -11.47
N GLU A 214 -9.86 16.55 -10.41
CA GLU A 214 -8.55 16.00 -10.13
C GLU A 214 -8.17 14.87 -11.12
N ARG A 215 -6.87 14.80 -11.37
CA ARG A 215 -6.24 13.79 -12.21
C ARG A 215 -5.00 13.26 -11.52
N PRO A 216 -5.16 12.41 -10.50
CA PRO A 216 -4.01 11.80 -9.86
C PRO A 216 -3.31 10.83 -10.80
N ILE A 217 -1.95 10.83 -10.74
CA ILE A 217 -1.14 9.73 -11.28
C ILE A 217 -0.84 8.76 -10.16
N CYS A 218 -1.08 7.47 -10.41
CA CYS A 218 -0.92 6.42 -9.42
C CYS A 218 0.07 5.34 -9.90
N PRO A 219 1.36 5.47 -9.59
CA PRO A 219 2.33 4.41 -9.81
C PRO A 219 2.28 3.30 -8.73
N ILE A 220 1.52 3.48 -7.63
CA ILE A 220 1.32 2.43 -6.64
C ILE A 220 0.47 1.31 -7.27
N PRO A 221 0.91 0.03 -7.15
CA PRO A 221 0.20 -1.08 -7.77
C PRO A 221 -1.24 -1.26 -7.24
N PHE A 222 -2.19 -1.48 -8.15
CA PHE A 222 -3.60 -1.78 -7.80
C PHE A 222 -3.77 -3.14 -7.14
N PHE A 223 -2.82 -4.06 -7.28
CA PHE A 223 -2.86 -5.30 -6.51
C PHE A 223 -2.50 -5.12 -5.02
N HIS A 224 -2.06 -3.93 -4.63
CA HIS A 224 -1.82 -3.52 -3.24
C HIS A 224 -2.99 -2.71 -2.69
N MET A 225 -3.31 -2.85 -1.39
CA MET A 225 -4.40 -2.10 -0.74
C MET A 225 -4.31 -0.58 -1.01
N ALA A 226 -3.12 0.00 -0.93
CA ALA A 226 -2.94 1.43 -1.19
C ALA A 226 -3.35 1.85 -2.61
N GLY A 227 -2.97 1.06 -3.63
CA GLY A 227 -3.39 1.30 -5.00
C GLY A 227 -4.88 1.11 -5.20
N GLN A 228 -5.48 0.07 -4.60
CA GLN A 228 -6.93 -0.18 -4.68
C GLN A 228 -7.73 0.93 -4.01
N ALA A 229 -7.42 1.24 -2.75
CA ALA A 229 -8.22 2.17 -1.98
C ALA A 229 -8.03 3.61 -2.47
N VAL A 230 -6.78 4.12 -2.54
CA VAL A 230 -6.53 5.53 -2.88
C VAL A 230 -6.39 5.74 -4.37
N GLY A 231 -5.65 4.85 -5.06
CA GLY A 231 -5.35 5.00 -6.49
C GLY A 231 -6.52 4.70 -7.41
N MET A 232 -7.43 3.81 -7.01
CA MET A 232 -8.58 3.40 -7.81
C MET A 232 -9.91 3.85 -7.16
N ASN A 233 -10.30 3.24 -6.03
CA ASN A 233 -11.64 3.41 -5.48
C ASN A 233 -11.96 4.85 -5.06
N LYS A 234 -11.05 5.52 -4.34
CA LYS A 234 -11.25 6.92 -3.93
C LYS A 234 -11.34 7.86 -5.12
N VAL A 235 -10.50 7.67 -6.13
CA VAL A 235 -10.52 8.48 -7.35
C VAL A 235 -11.82 8.30 -8.12
N LEU A 236 -12.25 7.05 -8.33
CA LEU A 236 -13.50 6.75 -9.02
C LEU A 236 -14.72 7.26 -8.25
N ARG A 237 -14.75 7.12 -6.93
CA ARG A 237 -15.81 7.66 -6.08
C ARG A 237 -15.95 9.18 -6.22
N ALA A 238 -14.83 9.88 -6.24
CA ALA A 238 -14.81 11.34 -6.41
C ALA A 238 -15.23 11.80 -7.82
N GLY A 239 -15.38 10.90 -8.78
CA GLY A 239 -15.61 11.26 -10.17
C GLY A 239 -14.37 11.86 -10.86
N ALA A 240 -13.20 11.68 -10.30
CA ALA A 240 -11.91 12.11 -10.82
C ALA A 240 -11.39 11.17 -11.92
N THR A 241 -10.28 11.49 -12.55
CA THR A 241 -9.66 10.66 -13.59
C THR A 241 -8.32 10.14 -13.10
N VAL A 242 -8.13 8.84 -12.94
CA VAL A 242 -6.80 8.29 -12.62
C VAL A 242 -5.97 8.05 -13.88
N VAL A 243 -4.70 8.47 -13.84
CA VAL A 243 -3.70 8.08 -14.83
C VAL A 243 -2.91 6.90 -14.27
N THR A 244 -3.01 5.74 -14.93
CA THR A 244 -2.30 4.53 -14.50
C THR A 244 -0.90 4.47 -15.08
N MET A 245 -0.02 3.81 -14.35
CA MET A 245 1.34 3.50 -14.75
C MET A 245 1.63 2.04 -14.39
N PRO A 246 1.84 1.15 -15.39
CA PRO A 246 2.05 -0.27 -15.12
C PRO A 246 3.35 -0.57 -14.38
N ARG A 247 4.38 0.23 -14.60
CA ARG A 247 5.70 0.16 -13.97
C ARG A 247 6.23 1.56 -13.77
N PHE A 248 6.84 1.81 -12.62
CA PHE A 248 7.48 3.11 -12.37
C PHE A 248 8.79 3.24 -13.15
N ASP A 249 8.85 4.28 -13.97
CA ASP A 249 10.04 4.83 -14.60
C ASP A 249 10.02 6.34 -14.42
N VAL A 250 11.13 6.96 -14.04
CA VAL A 250 11.17 8.38 -13.66
C VAL A 250 10.85 9.28 -14.85
N GLU A 251 11.42 8.99 -16.02
CA GLU A 251 11.23 9.84 -17.20
C GLU A 251 9.80 9.74 -17.73
N GLU A 252 9.26 8.51 -17.84
CA GLU A 252 7.88 8.28 -18.22
C GLU A 252 6.91 8.91 -17.21
N PHE A 253 7.18 8.78 -15.91
CA PHE A 253 6.37 9.38 -14.86
C PHE A 253 6.27 10.91 -15.00
N LEU A 254 7.38 11.60 -15.22
CA LEU A 254 7.40 13.05 -15.42
C LEU A 254 6.71 13.46 -16.73
N ALA A 255 6.92 12.70 -17.81
CA ALA A 255 6.23 12.90 -19.08
C ALA A 255 4.72 12.74 -18.96
N LEU A 256 4.25 11.74 -18.20
CA LEU A 256 2.81 11.53 -17.95
C LEU A 256 2.19 12.66 -17.12
N ILE A 257 2.89 13.17 -16.10
CA ILE A 257 2.43 14.34 -15.33
C ILE A 257 2.20 15.53 -16.28
N GLN A 258 3.18 15.84 -17.11
CA GLN A 258 3.09 16.94 -18.08
C GLN A 258 1.99 16.69 -19.12
N ARG A 259 1.97 15.50 -19.75
CA ARG A 259 1.05 15.15 -20.84
C ARG A 259 -0.41 15.20 -20.39
N PHE A 260 -0.73 14.62 -19.25
CA PHE A 260 -2.09 14.52 -18.75
C PHE A 260 -2.42 15.63 -17.74
N ARG A 261 -1.48 16.56 -17.48
CA ARG A 261 -1.62 17.63 -16.49
C ARG A 261 -2.12 17.07 -15.15
N ALA A 262 -1.40 16.06 -14.64
CA ALA A 262 -1.74 15.42 -13.40
C ALA A 262 -1.75 16.45 -12.24
N THR A 263 -2.76 16.36 -11.37
CA THR A 263 -2.94 17.31 -10.24
C THR A 263 -2.41 16.76 -8.93
N ALA A 264 -2.29 15.45 -8.82
CA ALA A 264 -1.81 14.78 -7.61
C ALA A 264 -0.90 13.60 -7.96
N VAL A 265 0.06 13.34 -7.09
CA VAL A 265 0.88 12.12 -7.10
C VAL A 265 0.52 11.30 -5.88
N LEU A 266 0.13 10.03 -6.12
CA LEU A 266 -0.07 9.04 -5.08
C LEU A 266 1.10 8.07 -5.16
N GLY A 267 2.04 8.15 -4.19
CA GLY A 267 3.32 7.50 -4.32
C GLY A 267 3.86 6.88 -3.02
N ALA A 268 5.05 6.35 -3.12
CA ALA A 268 5.87 5.86 -2.02
C ALA A 268 7.14 6.73 -1.90
N PRO A 269 7.91 6.65 -0.79
CA PRO A 269 9.09 7.48 -0.58
C PRO A 269 10.10 7.51 -1.75
N PRO A 270 10.36 6.44 -2.52
CA PRO A 270 11.23 6.52 -3.70
C PRO A 270 10.74 7.51 -4.77
N ILE A 271 9.42 7.67 -4.93
CA ILE A 271 8.83 8.63 -5.87
C ILE A 271 9.03 10.06 -5.37
N VAL A 272 8.83 10.28 -4.06
CA VAL A 272 9.12 11.57 -3.43
C VAL A 272 10.61 11.91 -3.55
N LEU A 273 11.49 10.92 -3.40
CA LEU A 273 12.93 11.08 -3.60
C LEU A 273 13.27 11.50 -5.05
N ALA A 274 12.63 10.86 -6.02
CA ALA A 274 12.80 11.25 -7.43
C ALA A 274 12.35 12.69 -7.67
N LEU A 275 11.17 13.08 -7.20
CA LEU A 275 10.66 14.45 -7.32
C LEU A 275 11.53 15.48 -6.60
N ALA A 276 12.10 15.13 -5.43
CA ALA A 276 12.95 16.02 -4.66
C ALA A 276 14.35 16.20 -5.25
N LYS A 277 14.93 15.16 -5.88
CA LYS A 277 16.37 15.13 -6.16
C LYS A 277 16.77 14.78 -7.59
N HIS A 278 15.86 14.18 -8.41
CA HIS A 278 16.25 13.75 -9.75
C HIS A 278 16.38 14.94 -10.71
N PRO A 279 17.48 15.02 -11.52
CA PRO A 279 17.74 16.17 -12.40
C PRO A 279 16.72 16.30 -13.55
N LEU A 280 16.07 15.22 -13.98
CA LEU A 280 15.05 15.28 -15.02
C LEU A 280 13.81 16.09 -14.61
N VAL A 281 13.54 16.27 -13.31
CA VAL A 281 12.37 17.04 -12.82
C VAL A 281 12.35 18.45 -13.41
N ASP A 282 13.51 19.08 -13.58
CA ASP A 282 13.61 20.44 -14.10
C ASP A 282 13.40 20.55 -15.63
N ARG A 283 13.24 19.40 -16.32
CA ARG A 283 13.00 19.34 -17.78
C ARG A 283 11.53 19.20 -18.15
N TYR A 284 10.65 18.98 -17.17
CA TYR A 284 9.22 18.75 -17.39
C TYR A 284 8.37 19.82 -16.72
N ASP A 285 7.24 20.16 -17.36
CA ASP A 285 6.24 21.05 -16.75
C ASP A 285 5.40 20.31 -15.72
N LEU A 286 5.70 20.52 -14.45
CA LEU A 286 4.95 19.97 -13.31
C LEU A 286 4.00 21.00 -12.67
N SER A 287 3.74 22.13 -13.34
CA SER A 287 2.92 23.23 -12.80
C SER A 287 1.49 22.84 -12.44
N SER A 288 0.97 21.77 -13.07
CA SER A 288 -0.35 21.21 -12.77
C SER A 288 -0.45 20.47 -11.45
N LEU A 289 0.68 20.04 -10.86
CA LEU A 289 0.67 19.37 -9.57
C LEU A 289 0.22 20.32 -8.46
N GLU A 290 -0.67 19.87 -7.63
CA GLU A 290 -1.16 20.56 -6.43
C GLU A 290 -0.67 19.87 -5.16
N LYS A 291 -0.60 18.53 -5.18
CA LYS A 291 -0.21 17.72 -4.02
C LYS A 291 0.55 16.45 -4.37
N VAL A 292 1.39 16.03 -3.43
CA VAL A 292 2.06 14.73 -3.41
C VAL A 292 1.70 14.05 -2.10
N VAL A 293 1.20 12.82 -2.15
CA VAL A 293 0.87 12.02 -0.95
C VAL A 293 1.74 10.77 -0.96
N SER A 294 2.51 10.60 0.11
CA SER A 294 3.38 9.43 0.31
C SER A 294 2.75 8.46 1.29
N GLY A 295 2.80 7.16 0.95
CA GLY A 295 2.35 6.08 1.80
C GLY A 295 3.23 4.85 1.69
N SER A 296 2.79 3.73 2.25
CA SER A 296 3.42 2.40 2.21
C SER A 296 4.74 2.25 2.99
N ALA A 297 5.48 3.33 3.23
CA ALA A 297 6.72 3.34 4.02
C ALA A 297 6.95 4.72 4.66
N PRO A 298 7.76 4.82 5.72
CA PRO A 298 8.08 6.09 6.36
C PRO A 298 8.79 7.08 5.40
N LEU A 299 8.37 8.34 5.42
CA LEU A 299 9.02 9.44 4.71
C LEU A 299 9.70 10.37 5.72
N SER A 300 11.01 10.58 5.58
CA SER A 300 11.74 11.46 6.49
C SER A 300 11.31 12.93 6.34
N ALA A 301 11.39 13.68 7.45
CA ALA A 301 11.09 15.11 7.46
C ALA A 301 11.92 15.89 6.43
N GLN A 302 13.22 15.58 6.33
CA GLN A 302 14.13 16.24 5.38
C GLN A 302 13.71 16.01 3.93
N LEU A 303 13.35 14.77 3.57
CA LEU A 303 12.94 14.45 2.21
C LEU A 303 11.59 15.07 1.86
N GLN A 304 10.64 15.05 2.81
CA GLN A 304 9.34 15.70 2.66
C GLN A 304 9.50 17.21 2.43
N THR A 305 10.31 17.89 3.25
CA THR A 305 10.59 19.32 3.14
C THR A 305 11.28 19.64 1.80
N ALA A 306 12.33 18.91 1.45
CA ALA A 306 13.06 19.14 0.18
C ALA A 306 12.14 18.98 -1.06
N CYS A 307 11.23 18.00 -1.04
CA CYS A 307 10.26 17.83 -2.12
C CYS A 307 9.27 18.99 -2.18
N SER A 308 8.73 19.40 -1.02
CA SER A 308 7.78 20.51 -0.90
C SER A 308 8.40 21.84 -1.37
N GLU A 309 9.63 22.13 -0.95
CA GLU A 309 10.35 23.34 -1.35
C GLU A 309 10.64 23.36 -2.85
N ARG A 310 11.14 22.25 -3.42
CA ARG A 310 11.44 22.17 -4.85
C ARG A 310 10.22 22.35 -5.73
N LEU A 311 9.11 21.70 -5.37
CA LEU A 311 7.88 21.76 -6.16
C LEU A 311 7.03 23.01 -5.86
N GLY A 312 7.21 23.64 -4.70
CA GLY A 312 6.30 24.67 -4.19
C GLY A 312 4.89 24.14 -3.93
N ARG A 313 4.77 22.85 -3.52
CA ARG A 313 3.49 22.15 -3.40
C ARG A 313 3.36 21.43 -2.07
N PHE A 314 2.11 21.08 -1.73
CA PHE A 314 1.82 20.26 -0.57
C PHE A 314 2.42 18.85 -0.73
N VAL A 315 3.19 18.40 0.27
CA VAL A 315 3.69 17.03 0.37
C VAL A 315 3.22 16.46 1.70
N GLY A 316 2.27 15.53 1.66
CA GLY A 316 1.69 14.89 2.82
C GLY A 316 2.04 13.41 2.91
N GLN A 317 1.68 12.80 4.04
CA GLN A 317 1.82 11.37 4.27
C GLN A 317 0.48 10.75 4.65
N ALA A 318 0.31 9.46 4.38
CA ALA A 318 -0.77 8.63 4.87
C ALA A 318 -0.18 7.34 5.44
N TYR A 319 -0.75 6.86 6.55
CA TYR A 319 -0.31 5.65 7.23
C TYR A 319 -1.49 4.74 7.52
N GLY A 320 -1.24 3.46 7.36
CA GLY A 320 -2.15 2.39 7.68
C GLY A 320 -1.58 1.04 7.24
N LEU A 321 -2.36 0.01 7.45
CA LEU A 321 -2.01 -1.38 7.22
C LEU A 321 -3.05 -2.01 6.27
N THR A 322 -2.75 -3.17 5.70
CA THR A 322 -3.77 -3.97 5.00
C THR A 322 -4.90 -4.31 5.97
N GLU A 323 -4.56 -4.62 7.20
CA GLU A 323 -5.45 -4.97 8.32
C GLU A 323 -6.39 -3.82 8.75
N THR A 324 -6.14 -2.59 8.30
CA THR A 324 -6.97 -1.40 8.59
C THR A 324 -7.67 -0.84 7.34
N GLY A 325 -7.92 -1.68 6.35
CA GLY A 325 -8.52 -1.26 5.08
C GLY A 325 -7.73 -0.16 4.36
N LEU A 326 -6.47 0.01 4.71
CA LEU A 326 -5.47 0.99 4.31
C LEU A 326 -5.14 2.06 5.37
N ILE A 327 -6.15 2.61 6.10
CA ILE A 327 -5.97 3.95 6.71
C ILE A 327 -6.11 3.92 8.23
N ILE A 328 -5.19 4.61 8.89
CA ILE A 328 -5.22 4.98 10.32
C ILE A 328 -5.11 6.50 10.44
N SER A 329 -4.19 7.09 9.66
CA SER A 329 -3.92 8.53 9.69
C SER A 329 -3.53 9.07 8.32
N ALA A 330 -3.80 10.35 8.09
CA ALA A 330 -3.36 11.07 6.90
C ALA A 330 -3.07 12.54 7.22
N SER A 331 -2.19 13.15 6.45
CA SER A 331 -1.97 14.61 6.49
C SER A 331 -3.23 15.31 5.98
N PRO A 332 -3.89 16.15 6.80
CA PRO A 332 -5.08 16.88 6.37
C PRO A 332 -4.79 17.82 5.20
N HIS A 333 -5.69 17.84 4.23
CA HIS A 333 -5.62 18.75 3.08
C HIS A 333 -6.72 19.81 3.19
N ASP A 334 -6.66 20.60 4.25
CA ASP A 334 -7.65 21.61 4.66
C ASP A 334 -7.07 23.04 4.71
N GLY A 335 -5.95 23.26 4.01
CA GLY A 335 -5.24 24.54 3.97
C GLY A 335 -4.12 24.67 5.00
N ARG A 336 -4.03 23.78 5.99
CA ARG A 336 -2.87 23.76 6.89
C ARG A 336 -1.66 23.10 6.22
N PRO A 337 -0.42 23.52 6.55
CA PRO A 337 0.77 22.83 6.05
C PRO A 337 0.88 21.43 6.65
N ALA A 338 1.35 20.48 5.85
CA ALA A 338 1.71 19.17 6.37
C ALA A 338 2.89 19.29 7.36
N ARG A 339 2.83 18.56 8.47
CA ARG A 339 3.92 18.56 9.46
C ARG A 339 5.03 17.60 9.00
N PRO A 340 6.26 18.10 8.76
CA PRO A 340 7.33 17.25 8.24
C PRO A 340 7.63 16.05 9.13
N GLY A 341 7.73 14.86 8.51
CA GLY A 341 8.00 13.59 9.19
C GLY A 341 6.79 12.98 9.90
N SER A 342 5.64 13.67 9.95
CA SER A 342 4.41 13.12 10.51
C SER A 342 3.65 12.31 9.45
N ALA A 343 3.09 11.19 9.86
CA ALA A 343 2.15 10.39 9.07
C ALA A 343 0.71 10.95 9.08
N GLY A 344 0.54 12.17 9.62
CA GLY A 344 -0.73 12.87 9.65
C GLY A 344 -1.46 12.74 10.98
N MET A 345 -2.76 12.91 10.95
CA MET A 345 -3.67 12.83 12.09
C MET A 345 -4.62 11.64 11.94
N LEU A 346 -5.14 11.10 13.04
CA LEU A 346 -6.12 10.02 13.01
C LEU A 346 -7.32 10.38 12.14
N VAL A 347 -7.76 9.44 11.30
CA VAL A 347 -9.01 9.59 10.55
C VAL A 347 -10.22 9.55 11.49
N PRO A 348 -11.39 10.12 11.11
CA PRO A 348 -12.62 10.01 11.89
C PRO A 348 -12.94 8.57 12.32
N ASN A 349 -13.80 8.42 13.31
CA ASN A 349 -14.28 7.12 13.82
C ASN A 349 -13.17 6.17 14.31
N THR A 350 -11.90 6.62 14.31
CA THR A 350 -10.75 5.85 14.75
C THR A 350 -10.34 6.25 16.16
N GLU A 351 -10.24 5.27 17.03
CA GLU A 351 -9.66 5.39 18.35
C GLU A 351 -8.25 4.79 18.35
N ALA A 352 -7.36 5.39 19.13
CA ALA A 352 -5.98 4.92 19.29
C ALA A 352 -5.57 4.86 20.76
N ARG A 353 -4.65 3.96 21.07
CA ARG A 353 -3.87 3.92 22.31
C ARG A 353 -2.39 3.81 21.94
N VAL A 354 -1.55 4.46 22.70
CA VAL A 354 -0.10 4.29 22.62
C VAL A 354 0.33 3.59 23.90
N VAL A 355 0.85 2.38 23.78
CA VAL A 355 1.10 1.49 24.92
C VAL A 355 2.55 1.04 24.98
N GLU A 356 3.02 0.73 26.18
CA GLU A 356 4.28 0.04 26.39
C GLU A 356 4.14 -1.40 25.90
N PRO A 357 4.98 -1.86 24.94
CA PRO A 357 4.77 -3.14 24.25
C PRO A 357 4.79 -4.39 25.14
N THR A 358 5.48 -4.35 26.28
CA THR A 358 5.64 -5.51 27.17
C THR A 358 4.47 -5.65 28.14
N THR A 359 3.94 -4.52 28.60
CA THR A 359 2.91 -4.50 29.66
C THR A 359 1.50 -4.19 29.14
N GLY A 360 1.37 -3.61 27.94
CA GLY A 360 0.12 -3.10 27.42
C GLY A 360 -0.42 -1.87 28.16
N ALA A 361 0.37 -1.30 29.08
CA ALA A 361 -0.01 -0.10 29.80
C ALA A 361 0.12 1.13 28.91
N ASP A 362 -0.83 2.08 29.03
CA ASP A 362 -0.76 3.35 28.30
C ASP A 362 0.52 4.13 28.69
N VAL A 363 1.23 4.64 27.69
CA VAL A 363 2.36 5.54 27.93
C VAL A 363 1.88 6.99 28.10
N PRO A 364 2.70 7.87 28.76
CA PRO A 364 2.40 9.29 28.82
C PRO A 364 2.24 9.93 27.45
N ALA A 365 1.40 10.97 27.33
CA ALA A 365 1.19 11.69 26.09
C ALA A 365 2.49 12.23 25.49
N GLY A 366 2.73 11.99 24.22
CA GLY A 366 3.96 12.38 23.54
C GLY A 366 5.14 11.41 23.65
N GLU A 367 5.02 10.38 24.46
CA GLU A 367 6.00 9.30 24.56
C GLU A 367 5.83 8.27 23.43
N VAL A 368 6.87 7.48 23.22
CA VAL A 368 6.87 6.43 22.19
C VAL A 368 6.34 5.13 22.77
N GLY A 369 5.41 4.50 22.08
CA GLY A 369 4.88 3.17 22.40
C GLY A 369 4.31 2.49 21.17
N GLU A 370 3.81 1.26 21.34
CA GLU A 370 3.09 0.55 20.29
C GLU A 370 1.73 1.20 20.07
N LEU A 371 1.36 1.37 18.80
CA LEU A 371 0.04 1.87 18.42
C LEU A 371 -0.96 0.71 18.42
N TRP A 372 -2.01 0.86 19.19
CA TRP A 372 -3.22 0.06 19.10
C TRP A 372 -4.35 0.92 18.54
N VAL A 373 -5.13 0.36 17.62
CA VAL A 373 -6.22 1.10 16.96
C VAL A 373 -7.52 0.32 16.98
N ARG A 374 -8.63 1.05 17.04
CA ARG A 374 -9.98 0.51 16.93
C ARG A 374 -10.81 1.42 16.03
N GLY A 375 -11.59 0.82 15.12
CA GLY A 375 -12.43 1.57 14.18
C GLY A 375 -13.18 0.66 13.21
N PRO A 376 -14.12 1.20 12.45
CA PRO A 376 -14.97 0.45 11.54
C PRO A 376 -14.24 -0.05 10.28
N GLN A 377 -13.06 0.46 9.98
CA GLN A 377 -12.23 0.10 8.82
C GLN A 377 -11.38 -1.16 9.06
N LEU A 378 -11.41 -1.75 10.26
CA LEU A 378 -10.55 -2.88 10.60
C LEU A 378 -11.00 -4.17 9.89
N MET A 379 -10.03 -5.06 9.66
CA MET A 379 -10.26 -6.43 9.21
C MET A 379 -11.12 -7.23 10.21
N THR A 380 -11.75 -8.28 9.73
CA THR A 380 -12.41 -9.25 10.60
C THR A 380 -11.46 -10.33 11.13
N GLY A 381 -10.28 -10.45 10.56
CA GLY A 381 -9.23 -11.37 10.97
C GLY A 381 -8.40 -11.88 9.78
N TYR A 382 -7.55 -12.88 10.05
CA TYR A 382 -6.81 -13.60 9.03
C TYR A 382 -7.54 -14.88 8.62
N LEU A 383 -7.66 -15.11 7.32
CA LEU A 383 -8.35 -16.26 6.74
C LEU A 383 -7.77 -17.57 7.27
N GLY A 384 -8.65 -18.44 7.81
CA GLY A 384 -8.25 -19.74 8.30
C GLY A 384 -7.25 -19.76 9.46
N ASN A 385 -6.94 -18.59 10.05
CA ASN A 385 -5.90 -18.47 11.09
C ASN A 385 -6.39 -17.70 12.32
N PRO A 386 -7.25 -18.31 13.15
CA PRO A 386 -7.77 -17.66 14.35
C PRO A 386 -6.69 -17.35 15.40
N GLU A 387 -5.64 -18.16 15.49
CA GLU A 387 -4.53 -17.92 16.42
C GLU A 387 -3.79 -16.65 16.06
N ALA A 388 -3.37 -16.50 14.79
CA ALA A 388 -2.72 -15.28 14.33
C ALA A 388 -3.66 -14.06 14.41
N THR A 389 -4.96 -14.25 14.29
CA THR A 389 -5.94 -13.18 14.49
C THR A 389 -5.95 -12.72 15.94
N ALA A 390 -6.01 -13.64 16.90
CA ALA A 390 -6.02 -13.33 18.32
C ALA A 390 -4.70 -12.70 18.83
N GLU A 391 -3.57 -12.94 18.12
CA GLU A 391 -2.30 -12.28 18.42
C GLU A 391 -2.32 -10.76 18.15
N VAL A 392 -3.16 -10.30 17.22
CA VAL A 392 -3.15 -8.90 16.76
C VAL A 392 -4.48 -8.18 16.95
N LEU A 393 -5.59 -8.90 17.11
CA LEU A 393 -6.91 -8.33 17.33
C LEU A 393 -7.49 -8.93 18.62
N ASP A 394 -7.56 -8.09 19.66
CA ASP A 394 -8.00 -8.53 20.97
C ASP A 394 -9.54 -8.59 21.12
N ALA A 395 -10.02 -9.11 22.25
CA ALA A 395 -11.44 -9.26 22.53
C ALA A 395 -12.19 -7.92 22.69
N GLU A 396 -11.47 -6.81 22.93
CA GLU A 396 -12.02 -5.47 23.04
C GLU A 396 -12.08 -4.75 21.67
N GLY A 397 -11.59 -5.41 20.61
CA GLY A 397 -11.55 -4.91 19.24
C GLY A 397 -10.36 -3.99 18.93
N TRP A 398 -9.32 -3.99 19.77
CA TRP A 398 -8.07 -3.28 19.47
C TRP A 398 -7.19 -4.10 18.54
N LEU A 399 -6.77 -3.50 17.45
CA LEU A 399 -5.73 -4.03 16.56
C LEU A 399 -4.36 -3.56 17.07
N HIS A 400 -3.51 -4.48 17.44
CA HIS A 400 -2.11 -4.27 17.80
C HIS A 400 -1.30 -4.16 16.51
N THR A 401 -0.86 -2.95 16.15
CA THR A 401 -0.26 -2.71 14.83
C THR A 401 1.15 -3.26 14.69
N GLY A 402 1.84 -3.49 15.80
CA GLY A 402 3.27 -3.79 15.83
C GLY A 402 4.15 -2.61 15.41
N ASP A 403 3.58 -1.42 15.26
CA ASP A 403 4.32 -0.21 14.91
C ASP A 403 4.50 0.69 16.14
N LEU A 404 5.72 1.17 16.36
CA LEU A 404 6.03 2.15 17.38
C LEU A 404 5.72 3.55 16.85
N VAL A 405 4.92 4.28 17.61
CA VAL A 405 4.52 5.65 17.24
C VAL A 405 4.69 6.60 18.42
N ARG A 406 4.65 7.88 18.10
CA ARG A 406 4.43 8.98 19.03
C ARG A 406 3.30 9.85 18.47
N ILE A 407 2.35 10.20 19.31
CA ILE A 407 1.31 11.19 18.99
C ILE A 407 1.59 12.42 19.85
N ASP A 408 1.77 13.59 19.21
CA ASP A 408 2.05 14.82 19.94
C ASP A 408 0.79 15.52 20.46
N ALA A 409 0.97 16.62 21.20
CA ALA A 409 -0.12 17.35 21.84
C ALA A 409 -1.14 17.96 20.84
N ASP A 410 -0.73 18.16 19.58
CA ASP A 410 -1.59 18.66 18.51
C ASP A 410 -2.30 17.52 17.74
N GLY A 411 -2.07 16.26 18.13
CA GLY A 411 -2.68 15.06 17.51
C GLY A 411 -1.95 14.54 16.26
N TRP A 412 -0.73 15.03 15.96
CA TRP A 412 0.06 14.51 14.86
C TRP A 412 0.76 13.21 15.24
N LEU A 413 0.56 12.18 14.41
CA LEU A 413 1.15 10.86 14.55
C LEU A 413 2.49 10.77 13.82
N PHE A 414 3.50 10.24 14.49
CA PHE A 414 4.83 9.98 13.94
C PHE A 414 5.13 8.50 14.08
N VAL A 415 5.32 7.80 12.97
CA VAL A 415 5.78 6.41 12.98
C VAL A 415 7.29 6.41 13.23
N VAL A 416 7.71 5.75 14.29
CA VAL A 416 9.12 5.69 14.71
C VAL A 416 9.80 4.49 14.10
N ASP A 417 9.20 3.28 14.22
CA ASP A 417 9.70 2.03 13.63
C ASP A 417 8.69 0.89 13.81
N ARG A 418 9.08 -0.33 13.41
CA ARG A 418 8.36 -1.57 13.71
C ARG A 418 9.00 -2.34 14.85
N LEU A 419 8.17 -2.86 15.76
CA LEU A 419 8.65 -3.66 16.91
C LEU A 419 9.53 -4.84 16.47
N LYS A 420 9.16 -5.54 15.41
CA LYS A 420 9.88 -6.72 14.89
C LYS A 420 11.15 -6.36 14.09
N GLU A 421 11.31 -5.08 13.71
CA GLU A 421 12.46 -4.59 12.94
C GLU A 421 13.52 -3.93 13.84
N LEU A 422 13.20 -3.71 15.14
CA LEU A 422 14.15 -3.13 16.10
C LEU A 422 15.39 -4.01 16.28
N ILE A 423 16.56 -3.38 16.20
CA ILE A 423 17.86 -4.03 16.43
C ILE A 423 18.14 -4.05 17.93
N LYS A 424 18.37 -5.24 18.48
CA LYS A 424 18.57 -5.46 19.91
C LYS A 424 20.06 -5.37 20.28
N TYR A 425 20.58 -4.16 20.41
CA TYR A 425 21.97 -3.90 20.74
C TYR A 425 22.17 -3.73 22.24
N LYS A 426 22.84 -4.69 22.93
CA LYS A 426 23.18 -4.64 24.38
C LYS A 426 21.99 -4.25 25.27
N GLY A 427 20.81 -4.81 25.00
CA GLY A 427 19.58 -4.49 25.72
C GLY A 427 18.88 -3.20 25.27
N HIS A 428 19.48 -2.42 24.38
CA HIS A 428 18.82 -1.25 23.79
C HIS A 428 18.11 -1.61 22.50
N GLN A 429 16.94 -1.03 22.30
CA GLN A 429 16.19 -1.12 21.04
C GLN A 429 16.61 0.03 20.12
N VAL A 430 17.17 -0.31 18.97
CA VAL A 430 17.65 0.65 17.96
C VAL A 430 16.74 0.59 16.75
N ALA A 431 16.10 1.72 16.43
CA ALA A 431 15.17 1.86 15.33
C ALA A 431 15.92 2.04 13.99
N PRO A 432 15.87 1.08 13.05
CA PRO A 432 16.50 1.20 11.74
C PRO A 432 16.09 2.45 10.97
N ALA A 433 14.80 2.80 10.98
CA ALA A 433 14.27 3.93 10.23
C ALA A 433 14.88 5.28 10.65
N GLN A 434 15.23 5.45 11.92
CA GLN A 434 15.92 6.66 12.39
C GLN A 434 17.33 6.78 11.82
N LEU A 435 18.06 5.66 11.74
CA LEU A 435 19.42 5.63 11.19
C LEU A 435 19.38 5.81 9.66
N GLU A 436 18.39 5.23 8.99
CA GLU A 436 18.15 5.40 7.55
C GLU A 436 17.84 6.87 7.21
N ALA A 437 17.03 7.54 8.01
CA ALA A 437 16.74 8.95 7.83
C ALA A 437 18.00 9.83 7.94
N LEU A 438 18.88 9.54 8.90
CA LEU A 438 20.16 10.24 9.05
C LEU A 438 21.10 9.98 7.87
N LEU A 439 21.28 8.71 7.50
CA LEU A 439 22.13 8.33 6.36
C LEU A 439 21.61 8.92 5.04
N GLY A 440 20.31 8.88 4.80
CA GLY A 440 19.67 9.46 3.62
C GLY A 440 19.81 10.98 3.49
N ALA A 441 20.09 11.67 4.60
CA ALA A 441 20.40 13.11 4.61
C ALA A 441 21.84 13.40 4.17
N HIS A 442 22.76 12.40 4.21
CA HIS A 442 24.13 12.58 3.80
C HIS A 442 24.28 12.78 2.28
N PRO A 443 25.04 13.80 1.80
CA PRO A 443 25.12 14.14 0.38
C PRO A 443 25.63 13.01 -0.54
N ALA A 444 26.43 12.09 0.01
CA ALA A 444 27.01 10.98 -0.74
C ALA A 444 26.11 9.74 -0.79
N VAL A 445 24.97 9.73 -0.07
CA VAL A 445 24.05 8.60 -0.03
C VAL A 445 22.92 8.79 -1.03
N ALA A 446 22.73 7.82 -1.90
CA ALA A 446 21.59 7.78 -2.84
C ALA A 446 20.39 7.05 -2.21
N ASP A 447 20.63 5.90 -1.58
CA ASP A 447 19.62 5.10 -0.88
C ASP A 447 20.30 4.31 0.25
N CYS A 448 19.54 3.88 1.26
CA CYS A 448 20.10 3.07 2.34
C CYS A 448 19.03 2.23 3.04
N ALA A 449 19.51 1.18 3.72
CA ALA A 449 18.72 0.37 4.65
C ALA A 449 19.60 -0.03 5.83
N VAL A 450 19.01 -0.16 7.02
CA VAL A 450 19.72 -0.60 8.23
C VAL A 450 19.09 -1.88 8.74
N VAL A 451 19.93 -2.86 9.10
CA VAL A 451 19.50 -4.15 9.66
C VAL A 451 20.40 -4.56 10.83
N GLY A 452 19.88 -5.47 11.66
CA GLY A 452 20.68 -6.10 12.71
C GLY A 452 21.54 -7.23 12.15
N ARG A 453 22.84 -7.22 12.46
CA ARG A 453 23.74 -8.37 12.30
C ARG A 453 23.87 -9.05 13.65
N PRO A 454 23.68 -10.38 13.75
CA PRO A 454 23.96 -11.11 14.98
C PRO A 454 25.40 -10.87 15.46
N ASP A 455 25.56 -10.64 16.77
CA ASP A 455 26.85 -10.41 17.44
C ASP A 455 26.84 -11.09 18.80
N GLU A 456 27.88 -11.88 19.09
CA GLU A 456 27.95 -12.70 20.30
C GLU A 456 27.96 -11.86 21.60
N ALA A 457 28.59 -10.69 21.56
CA ALA A 457 28.73 -9.83 22.74
C ALA A 457 27.61 -8.79 22.89
N ALA A 458 26.98 -8.42 21.79
CA ALA A 458 26.00 -7.35 21.77
C ALA A 458 24.55 -7.81 21.48
N GLY A 459 24.34 -9.09 21.15
CA GLY A 459 23.10 -9.63 20.62
C GLY A 459 22.99 -9.32 19.13
N GLU A 460 22.82 -8.05 18.78
CA GLU A 460 22.84 -7.56 17.40
C GLU A 460 23.62 -6.25 17.31
N ILE A 461 24.22 -5.98 16.15
CA ILE A 461 24.83 -4.69 15.81
C ILE A 461 24.14 -4.05 14.61
N PRO A 462 23.92 -2.71 14.59
CA PRO A 462 23.37 -2.01 13.45
C PRO A 462 24.35 -1.96 12.27
N VAL A 463 23.93 -2.50 11.12
CA VAL A 463 24.68 -2.50 9.85
C VAL A 463 23.90 -1.72 8.80
N ALA A 464 24.54 -0.75 8.17
CA ALA A 464 23.96 0.05 7.11
C ALA A 464 24.36 -0.50 5.73
N TYR A 465 23.38 -0.84 4.92
CA TYR A 465 23.52 -1.06 3.49
C TYR A 465 23.32 0.28 2.76
N VAL A 466 24.28 0.67 1.93
CA VAL A 466 24.30 2.01 1.34
C VAL A 466 24.55 1.95 -0.16
N VAL A 467 23.66 2.60 -0.92
CA VAL A 467 23.86 2.93 -2.33
C VAL A 467 24.53 4.30 -2.41
N ARG A 468 25.70 4.37 -3.01
CA ARG A 468 26.46 5.61 -3.12
C ARG A 468 25.96 6.49 -4.26
N ARG A 469 25.86 7.78 -4.02
CA ARG A 469 25.68 8.80 -5.06
C ARG A 469 27.02 9.31 -5.59
N ARG A 470 28.02 9.39 -4.72
CA ARG A 470 29.40 9.73 -4.99
C ARG A 470 30.30 8.93 -4.08
N ASP A 471 31.58 8.92 -4.36
CA ASP A 471 32.54 8.19 -3.53
C ASP A 471 32.56 8.71 -2.09
N VAL A 472 32.53 7.77 -1.14
CA VAL A 472 32.51 8.02 0.31
C VAL A 472 33.02 6.77 1.02
N ALA A 473 33.83 6.96 2.09
CA ALA A 473 34.29 5.86 2.92
C ALA A 473 33.22 5.43 3.92
N GLY A 474 33.18 4.13 4.27
CA GLY A 474 32.27 3.60 5.29
C GLY A 474 32.44 4.28 6.64
N ASP A 475 33.70 4.52 7.05
CA ASP A 475 34.03 5.17 8.33
C ASP A 475 33.56 6.63 8.39
N GLU A 476 33.49 7.34 7.26
CA GLU A 476 32.91 8.68 7.18
C GLU A 476 31.41 8.65 7.51
N LEU A 477 30.66 7.70 6.95
CA LEU A 477 29.24 7.52 7.22
C LEU A 477 28.99 7.07 8.67
N ILE A 478 29.82 6.18 9.22
CA ILE A 478 29.75 5.77 10.62
C ILE A 478 29.96 6.98 11.53
N SER A 479 30.99 7.78 11.27
CA SER A 479 31.30 8.98 12.04
C SER A 479 30.17 10.02 11.92
N TYR A 480 29.64 10.23 10.74
CA TYR A 480 28.51 11.12 10.49
C TYR A 480 27.29 10.77 11.35
N VAL A 481 26.94 9.47 11.42
CA VAL A 481 25.85 9.00 12.28
C VAL A 481 26.23 9.12 13.76
N ALA A 482 27.46 8.74 14.13
CA ALA A 482 27.91 8.72 15.53
C ALA A 482 27.89 10.08 16.20
N GLU A 483 28.08 11.15 15.46
CA GLU A 483 27.98 12.55 15.94
C GLU A 483 26.54 13.00 16.24
N ARG A 484 25.53 12.28 15.71
CA ARG A 484 24.12 12.68 15.74
C ARG A 484 23.24 11.78 16.59
N VAL A 485 23.78 10.69 17.11
CA VAL A 485 23.04 9.72 17.93
C VAL A 485 23.82 9.29 19.17
N SER A 486 23.11 8.83 20.19
CA SER A 486 23.72 8.24 21.40
C SER A 486 24.50 6.96 21.06
N PRO A 487 25.53 6.60 21.85
CA PRO A 487 26.40 5.45 21.59
C PRO A 487 25.68 4.13 21.24
N PRO A 488 24.58 3.73 21.91
CA PRO A 488 23.88 2.50 21.55
C PRO A 488 23.28 2.51 20.13
N ARG A 489 22.90 3.67 19.62
CA ARG A 489 22.21 3.83 18.32
C ARG A 489 23.16 4.01 17.14
N ARG A 490 24.47 3.89 17.34
CA ARG A 490 25.45 4.10 16.26
C ARG A 490 25.46 2.94 15.27
N VAL A 491 25.57 3.23 13.99
CA VAL A 491 25.93 2.25 12.97
C VAL A 491 27.32 1.69 13.26
N ARG A 492 27.50 0.38 13.13
CA ARG A 492 28.74 -0.34 13.44
C ARG A 492 29.48 -0.83 12.22
N ALA A 493 28.77 -0.98 11.10
CA ALA A 493 29.36 -1.37 9.83
C ALA A 493 28.56 -0.75 8.68
N VAL A 494 29.26 -0.52 7.55
CA VAL A 494 28.66 -0.08 6.30
C VAL A 494 29.00 -1.09 5.22
N VAL A 495 27.98 -1.52 4.47
CA VAL A 495 28.11 -2.39 3.30
C VAL A 495 27.63 -1.60 2.09
N PHE A 496 28.49 -1.40 1.10
CA PHE A 496 28.08 -0.75 -0.13
C PHE A 496 27.45 -1.74 -1.09
N VAL A 497 26.33 -1.35 -1.67
CA VAL A 497 25.53 -2.15 -2.60
C VAL A 497 25.09 -1.30 -3.79
N ASP A 498 24.72 -1.96 -4.89
CA ASP A 498 24.24 -1.27 -6.08
C ASP A 498 22.75 -0.86 -5.92
N GLU A 499 21.97 -1.64 -5.16
CA GLU A 499 20.55 -1.35 -4.90
C GLU A 499 20.10 -1.86 -3.52
N ILE A 500 19.05 -1.22 -2.98
CA ILE A 500 18.34 -1.69 -1.79
C ILE A 500 17.13 -2.51 -2.24
N PRO A 501 16.98 -3.78 -1.79
CA PRO A 501 15.86 -4.62 -2.17
C PRO A 501 14.54 -4.03 -1.62
N ARG A 502 13.57 -3.83 -2.53
CA ARG A 502 12.27 -3.26 -2.19
C ARG A 502 11.12 -4.09 -2.77
N SER A 503 9.99 -4.06 -2.08
CA SER A 503 8.74 -4.58 -2.64
C SER A 503 8.24 -3.67 -3.77
N PRO A 504 7.32 -4.15 -4.63
CA PRO A 504 6.67 -3.32 -5.65
C PRO A 504 5.99 -2.05 -5.10
N ALA A 505 5.57 -2.08 -3.82
CA ALA A 505 5.02 -0.93 -3.11
C ALA A 505 6.09 0.02 -2.54
N GLY A 506 7.39 -0.23 -2.80
CA GLY A 506 8.50 0.61 -2.36
C GLY A 506 9.01 0.33 -0.94
N LYS A 507 8.46 -0.66 -0.22
CA LYS A 507 8.89 -1.04 1.13
C LYS A 507 10.23 -1.79 1.09
N ILE A 508 11.17 -1.44 1.97
CA ILE A 508 12.45 -2.14 2.11
C ILE A 508 12.21 -3.60 2.55
N LEU A 509 12.80 -4.54 1.82
CA LEU A 509 12.75 -5.97 2.14
C LEU A 509 13.92 -6.33 3.09
N ARG A 510 13.85 -5.84 4.35
CA ARG A 510 14.92 -6.01 5.35
C ARG A 510 15.27 -7.46 5.61
N ARG A 511 14.30 -8.38 5.48
CA ARG A 511 14.54 -9.81 5.64
C ARG A 511 15.63 -10.30 4.70
N ILE A 512 15.64 -9.87 3.43
CA ILE A 512 16.68 -10.27 2.46
C ILE A 512 18.07 -9.83 2.93
N LEU A 513 18.18 -8.61 3.48
CA LEU A 513 19.46 -8.08 4.00
C LEU A 513 19.87 -8.77 5.30
N ALA A 514 18.93 -9.00 6.21
CA ALA A 514 19.17 -9.69 7.47
C ALA A 514 19.58 -11.16 7.26
N ASP A 515 19.01 -11.84 6.25
CA ASP A 515 19.40 -13.23 5.92
C ASP A 515 20.82 -13.28 5.33
N ARG A 516 21.24 -12.27 4.56
CA ARG A 516 22.65 -12.11 4.11
C ARG A 516 23.60 -12.00 5.31
N GLU A 517 23.24 -11.20 6.32
CA GLU A 517 24.05 -11.03 7.53
C GLU A 517 24.15 -12.34 8.34
N ARG A 518 23.05 -13.08 8.49
CA ARG A 518 23.04 -14.39 9.15
C ARG A 518 23.86 -15.45 8.41
N GLY A 519 23.84 -15.41 7.07
CA GLY A 519 24.63 -16.28 6.21
C GLY A 519 26.13 -15.97 6.32
N ALA A 520 26.50 -14.69 6.37
CA ALA A 520 27.88 -14.25 6.53
C ALA A 520 28.50 -14.68 7.88
N VAL A 521 27.72 -14.66 8.98
CA VAL A 521 28.17 -15.12 10.29
C VAL A 521 28.43 -16.64 10.29
N ARG A 522 27.60 -17.44 9.60
CA ARG A 522 27.80 -18.91 9.50
C ARG A 522 29.02 -19.32 8.66
N LEU A 523 29.50 -18.47 7.75
CA LEU A 523 30.69 -18.73 6.94
C LEU A 523 31.99 -18.33 7.66
N ASN A 524 31.90 -17.52 8.71
CA ASN A 524 33.05 -17.05 9.52
C ASN A 524 33.17 -17.76 10.87
N SER A 525 32.28 -18.67 11.22
CA SER A 525 32.28 -19.55 12.38
C SER A 525 32.62 -21.00 11.99
#